data_d939e51c369dddf103e56ac754d8619d
#
_entry.id   d939e51c369dddf103e56ac754d8619d
#
_cell.length_a   1.000
_cell.length_b   1.000
_cell.length_c   1.000
_cell.angle_alpha   90.00
_cell.angle_beta   90.00
_cell.angle_gamma   90.00
#
_symmetry.space_group_name_H-M   'P 1'
#
loop_
_entity.id
_entity.type
_entity.pdbx_description
1 polymer ?
#
loop_
_entity_poly.entity_id
_entity_poly.type
_entity_poly.pdbx_seq_one_letter_code
_entity_poly.pdbx_strand_id
1 'polypeptide(L)'
;MNPVLRVMTLLVLSSAYGLAGAAWPERPVRIIVTSQPGGGSDTTFRVLAPKLTEYLGQQVIIENRAGVSGNIGAEAIARATPDGYTLGTLFSSHTSNVAVMKNVPFDIIRDFTPITNAVTMPNLLTSHPSVPAKNLKELIAFAKTRPGQMQYATSGVGANSHLSMVLLLNMTGLSMVHVPYRSTPSATTDVIAGHVPLMMANIVVSVPHVRSGRLRALGVTSARRSAAAPELPTVTEMGLPGYEAAQWYSLVGPAGLPRDIVMKMHVAMLRGLADPAVKKRLSDDGAEPTPNATPEEFGAMLKSEIAKWGKVVKTAGIKEE
;
A
#
# COMPACT_ATOMS: atom_id res chain seq x y z
N MET A 1 -10.38 12.19 -70.37
CA MET A 1 -10.33 12.28 -68.89
C MET A 1 -9.26 13.29 -68.52
N ASN A 2 -9.69 14.42 -67.96
CA ASN A 2 -8.89 15.64 -67.81
C ASN A 2 -7.70 15.45 -66.90
N PRO A 3 -6.46 15.79 -67.19
CA PRO A 3 -5.28 15.59 -66.37
C PRO A 3 -5.40 16.28 -65.00
N VAL A 4 -6.14 17.37 -64.90
CA VAL A 4 -6.44 18.07 -63.63
C VAL A 4 -7.26 17.20 -62.68
N LEU A 5 -8.18 16.37 -63.20
CA LEU A 5 -8.99 15.46 -62.36
C LEU A 5 -8.18 14.31 -61.80
N ARG A 6 -7.13 13.83 -62.48
CA ARG A 6 -6.21 12.79 -62.00
C ARG A 6 -5.28 13.30 -60.89
N VAL A 7 -4.84 14.55 -60.95
CA VAL A 7 -4.00 15.17 -59.92
C VAL A 7 -4.79 15.43 -58.62
N MET A 8 -6.06 15.87 -58.73
CA MET A 8 -6.94 16.05 -57.57
C MET A 8 -7.28 14.71 -56.88
N THR A 9 -7.48 13.64 -57.65
CA THR A 9 -7.78 12.31 -57.05
C THR A 9 -6.56 11.73 -56.30
N LEU A 10 -5.34 11.97 -56.78
CA LEU A 10 -4.10 11.56 -56.12
C LEU A 10 -3.81 12.38 -54.84
N LEU A 11 -4.16 13.66 -54.80
CA LEU A 11 -4.01 14.52 -53.62
C LEU A 11 -5.01 14.17 -52.51
N VAL A 12 -6.21 13.69 -52.82
CA VAL A 12 -7.23 13.26 -51.85
C VAL A 12 -6.90 11.89 -51.25
N LEU A 13 -6.24 10.99 -52.02
CA LEU A 13 -5.80 9.68 -51.48
C LEU A 13 -4.56 9.78 -50.57
N SER A 14 -3.70 10.80 -50.71
CA SER A 14 -2.53 11.00 -49.84
C SER A 14 -2.87 11.62 -48.49
N SER A 15 -4.07 12.20 -48.32
CA SER A 15 -4.52 12.77 -47.02
C SER A 15 -5.15 11.74 -46.07
N ALA A 16 -5.35 10.48 -46.49
CA ALA A 16 -5.92 9.41 -45.69
C ALA A 16 -4.87 8.58 -44.89
N TYR A 17 -3.57 8.87 -45.07
CA TYR A 17 -2.51 8.31 -44.20
C TYR A 17 -2.25 9.23 -42.99
N GLY A 18 -3.28 9.61 -42.32
CA GLY A 18 -3.15 10.47 -41.15
C GLY A 18 -3.85 9.86 -39.97
N LEU A 19 -3.10 9.66 -38.92
CA LEU A 19 -3.56 9.42 -37.55
C LEU A 19 -3.93 7.97 -37.19
N ALA A 20 -3.11 7.01 -37.54
CA ALA A 20 -2.85 5.96 -36.58
C ALA A 20 -2.06 6.64 -35.46
N GLY A 21 -2.75 7.21 -34.46
CA GLY A 21 -2.08 7.73 -33.29
C GLY A 21 -1.17 6.63 -32.76
N ALA A 22 0.12 6.92 -32.71
CA ALA A 22 1.10 5.92 -32.32
C ALA A 22 0.70 5.36 -30.96
N ALA A 23 0.69 4.03 -30.86
CA ALA A 23 0.12 3.36 -29.68
C ALA A 23 0.99 3.66 -28.45
N TRP A 24 0.46 4.43 -27.48
CA TRP A 24 1.14 4.63 -26.20
C TRP A 24 1.63 3.27 -25.61
N PRO A 25 2.86 3.18 -25.01
CA PRO A 25 3.89 4.20 -24.93
C PRO A 25 4.90 4.15 -26.11
N GLU A 26 5.40 5.32 -26.54
CA GLU A 26 6.44 5.46 -27.58
C GLU A 26 7.81 5.81 -26.99
N ARG A 27 7.83 6.19 -25.71
CA ARG A 27 9.02 6.59 -24.97
C ARG A 27 8.95 6.05 -23.54
N PRO A 28 10.05 6.09 -22.77
CA PRO A 28 10.07 5.58 -21.41
C PRO A 28 8.95 6.13 -20.52
N VAL A 29 8.35 5.24 -19.73
CA VAL A 29 7.33 5.58 -18.72
C VAL A 29 8.00 5.72 -17.37
N ARG A 30 7.79 6.84 -16.70
CA ARG A 30 8.31 7.10 -15.37
C ARG A 30 7.27 6.77 -14.31
N ILE A 31 7.67 6.03 -13.28
CA ILE A 31 6.88 5.79 -12.09
C ILE A 31 7.54 6.50 -10.90
N ILE A 32 6.89 7.54 -10.38
CA ILE A 32 7.30 8.23 -9.16
C ILE A 32 6.91 7.36 -7.97
N VAL A 33 7.93 6.88 -7.24
CA VAL A 33 7.76 6.14 -5.98
C VAL A 33 7.86 7.13 -4.82
N THR A 34 6.78 7.23 -4.05
CA THR A 34 6.61 8.24 -2.99
C THR A 34 7.33 7.90 -1.69
N SER A 35 8.20 6.90 -1.70
CA SER A 35 9.04 6.47 -0.57
C SER A 35 10.53 6.61 -0.86
N GLN A 36 11.35 6.52 0.21
CA GLN A 36 12.80 6.45 0.10
C GLN A 36 13.24 5.21 -0.70
N PRO A 37 14.41 5.27 -1.37
CA PRO A 37 15.04 4.09 -1.95
C PRO A 37 15.19 2.97 -0.90
N GLY A 38 14.90 1.72 -1.29
CA GLY A 38 14.89 0.55 -0.41
C GLY A 38 13.65 0.43 0.49
N GLY A 39 12.72 1.39 0.44
CA GLY A 39 11.42 1.24 1.10
C GLY A 39 10.53 0.22 0.38
N GLY A 40 9.51 -0.31 1.08
CA GLY A 40 8.67 -1.38 0.54
C GLY A 40 7.99 -1.05 -0.79
N SER A 41 7.53 0.18 -0.99
CA SER A 41 6.99 0.62 -2.28
C SER A 41 8.08 0.64 -3.37
N ASP A 42 9.28 1.13 -3.06
CA ASP A 42 10.42 1.15 -4.00
C ASP A 42 10.81 -0.27 -4.42
N THR A 43 11.00 -1.17 -3.45
CA THR A 43 11.33 -2.58 -3.70
C THR A 43 10.26 -3.24 -4.56
N THR A 44 8.97 -3.05 -4.24
CA THR A 44 7.85 -3.59 -5.01
C THR A 44 7.90 -3.17 -6.47
N PHE A 45 8.04 -1.87 -6.74
CA PHE A 45 8.00 -1.36 -8.11
C PHE A 45 9.30 -1.63 -8.88
N ARG A 46 10.46 -1.74 -8.22
CA ARG A 46 11.69 -2.22 -8.88
C ARG A 46 11.64 -3.69 -9.25
N VAL A 47 10.96 -4.52 -8.48
CA VAL A 47 10.70 -5.94 -8.84
C VAL A 47 9.76 -6.04 -10.03
N LEU A 48 8.76 -5.15 -10.14
CA LEU A 48 7.79 -5.12 -11.24
C LEU A 48 8.33 -4.48 -12.51
N ALA A 49 9.21 -3.47 -12.42
CA ALA A 49 9.65 -2.65 -13.54
C ALA A 49 10.20 -3.44 -14.75
N PRO A 50 11.01 -4.50 -14.60
CA PRO A 50 11.46 -5.30 -15.74
C PRO A 50 10.31 -5.94 -16.53
N LYS A 51 9.29 -6.47 -15.81
CA LYS A 51 8.12 -7.08 -16.45
C LYS A 51 7.21 -6.05 -17.09
N LEU A 52 7.03 -4.90 -16.47
CA LEU A 52 6.30 -3.79 -17.08
C LEU A 52 7.01 -3.30 -18.35
N THR A 53 8.33 -3.21 -18.35
CA THR A 53 9.15 -2.88 -19.53
C THR A 53 8.92 -3.88 -20.65
N GLU A 54 8.95 -5.18 -20.34
CA GLU A 54 8.69 -6.26 -21.30
C GLU A 54 7.29 -6.13 -21.93
N TYR A 55 6.24 -5.94 -21.10
CA TYR A 55 4.85 -5.90 -21.59
C TYR A 55 4.48 -4.60 -22.32
N LEU A 56 5.10 -3.49 -21.95
CA LEU A 56 4.83 -2.20 -22.57
C LEU A 56 5.67 -1.95 -23.84
N GLY A 57 6.79 -2.69 -24.01
CA GLY A 57 7.75 -2.47 -25.09
C GLY A 57 8.58 -1.19 -24.94
N GLN A 58 8.49 -0.52 -23.79
CA GLN A 58 9.21 0.70 -23.46
C GLN A 58 9.73 0.64 -22.03
N GLN A 59 10.89 1.25 -21.77
CA GLN A 59 11.52 1.25 -20.46
C GLN A 59 10.63 1.87 -19.40
N VAL A 60 10.48 1.18 -18.25
CA VAL A 60 9.85 1.71 -17.06
C VAL A 60 10.93 2.16 -16.07
N ILE A 61 10.95 3.46 -15.77
CA ILE A 61 11.95 4.11 -14.92
C ILE A 61 11.35 4.38 -13.55
N ILE A 62 12.00 3.89 -12.49
CA ILE A 62 11.60 4.15 -11.10
C ILE A 62 12.36 5.38 -10.58
N GLU A 63 11.60 6.41 -10.16
CA GLU A 63 12.13 7.64 -9.59
C GLU A 63 11.60 7.84 -8.17
N ASN A 64 12.47 7.91 -7.16
CA ASN A 64 12.05 8.14 -5.78
C ASN A 64 11.87 9.63 -5.50
N ARG A 65 10.68 9.99 -4.98
CA ARG A 65 10.37 11.32 -4.43
C ARG A 65 9.71 11.17 -3.06
N ALA A 66 10.56 10.98 -2.06
CA ALA A 66 10.12 10.85 -0.67
C ALA A 66 9.97 12.21 0.02
N GLY A 67 9.34 12.22 1.19
CA GLY A 67 9.23 13.36 2.09
C GLY A 67 7.79 13.61 2.54
N VAL A 68 7.64 14.12 3.76
CA VAL A 68 6.35 14.40 4.41
C VAL A 68 5.37 13.23 4.26
N SER A 69 5.79 12.04 4.73
CA SER A 69 5.01 10.79 4.62
C SER A 69 4.58 10.42 3.19
N GLY A 70 5.39 10.79 2.17
CA GLY A 70 5.12 10.53 0.77
C GLY A 70 4.37 11.66 0.03
N ASN A 71 3.88 12.67 0.73
CA ASN A 71 3.04 13.73 0.14
C ASN A 71 3.77 14.55 -0.94
N ILE A 72 5.11 14.73 -0.83
CA ILE A 72 5.89 15.45 -1.87
C ILE A 72 5.81 14.70 -3.22
N GLY A 73 6.01 13.39 -3.20
CA GLY A 73 5.90 12.56 -4.40
C GLY A 73 4.46 12.50 -4.94
N ALA A 74 3.48 12.37 -4.05
CA ALA A 74 2.06 12.35 -4.41
C ALA A 74 1.62 13.67 -5.09
N GLU A 75 2.03 14.81 -4.57
CA GLU A 75 1.78 16.11 -5.19
C GLU A 75 2.41 16.21 -6.59
N ALA A 76 3.63 15.69 -6.77
CA ALA A 76 4.29 15.67 -8.08
C ALA A 76 3.54 14.79 -9.09
N ILE A 77 2.93 13.70 -8.66
CA ILE A 77 2.08 12.85 -9.51
C ILE A 77 0.78 13.59 -9.85
N ALA A 78 0.10 14.17 -8.87
CA ALA A 78 -1.16 14.89 -9.06
C ALA A 78 -1.05 16.04 -10.06
N ARG A 79 0.12 16.71 -10.12
CA ARG A 79 0.42 17.83 -11.01
C ARG A 79 1.03 17.42 -12.35
N ALA A 80 1.25 16.13 -12.59
CA ALA A 80 1.83 15.67 -13.85
C ALA A 80 0.83 15.78 -15.01
N THR A 81 1.35 15.85 -16.24
CA THR A 81 0.51 15.80 -17.45
C THR A 81 -0.16 14.43 -17.55
N PRO A 82 -1.48 14.35 -17.83
CA PRO A 82 -2.21 13.08 -17.90
C PRO A 82 -2.01 12.38 -19.26
N ASP A 83 -0.76 12.27 -19.71
CA ASP A 83 -0.35 11.65 -20.97
C ASP A 83 0.17 10.20 -20.80
N GLY A 84 0.19 9.69 -19.57
CA GLY A 84 0.64 8.34 -19.22
C GLY A 84 2.16 8.17 -19.08
N TYR A 85 2.97 9.18 -19.33
CA TYR A 85 4.43 9.08 -19.19
C TYR A 85 4.96 9.41 -17.80
N THR A 86 4.10 9.94 -16.93
CA THR A 86 4.38 10.08 -15.49
C THR A 86 3.22 9.47 -14.72
N LEU A 87 3.49 8.32 -14.10
CA LEU A 87 2.60 7.64 -13.17
C LEU A 87 3.26 7.65 -11.78
N GLY A 88 2.59 7.12 -10.78
CA GLY A 88 3.23 7.02 -9.48
C GLY A 88 2.50 6.14 -8.49
N THR A 89 3.09 6.04 -7.29
CA THR A 89 2.59 5.16 -6.24
C THR A 89 1.87 5.93 -5.16
N LEU A 90 0.73 5.39 -4.71
CA LEU A 90 0.17 5.72 -3.42
C LEU A 90 0.29 4.50 -2.50
N PHE A 91 0.27 4.73 -1.19
CA PHE A 91 0.27 3.68 -0.18
C PHE A 91 -0.65 4.06 0.99
N SER A 92 -0.93 3.10 1.85
CA SER A 92 -1.92 3.21 2.93
C SER A 92 -1.83 4.50 3.76
N SER A 93 -0.60 5.02 4.00
CA SER A 93 -0.44 6.25 4.76
C SER A 93 -1.02 7.49 4.07
N HIS A 94 -1.10 7.52 2.73
CA HIS A 94 -1.73 8.67 2.06
C HIS A 94 -3.22 8.78 2.43
N THR A 95 -3.93 7.65 2.58
CA THR A 95 -5.35 7.67 2.98
C THR A 95 -5.54 8.06 4.45
N SER A 96 -4.59 7.73 5.32
CA SER A 96 -4.62 8.16 6.72
C SER A 96 -4.12 9.59 6.92
N ASN A 97 -3.15 10.06 6.12
CA ASN A 97 -2.64 11.42 6.17
C ASN A 97 -3.76 12.46 6.00
N VAL A 98 -4.75 12.19 5.14
CA VAL A 98 -5.92 13.06 4.95
C VAL A 98 -6.69 13.29 6.26
N ALA A 99 -6.68 12.32 7.17
CA ALA A 99 -7.36 12.43 8.46
C ALA A 99 -6.48 12.99 9.59
N VAL A 100 -5.16 12.83 9.49
CA VAL A 100 -4.20 13.21 10.53
C VAL A 100 -3.61 14.59 10.29
N MET A 101 -3.27 14.93 9.04
CA MET A 101 -2.54 16.14 8.69
C MET A 101 -3.48 17.30 8.35
N LYS A 102 -3.16 18.52 8.80
CA LYS A 102 -3.95 19.75 8.52
C LYS A 102 -3.91 20.15 7.05
N ASN A 103 -2.76 19.95 6.41
CA ASN A 103 -2.49 20.43 5.06
C ASN A 103 -1.95 19.28 4.19
N VAL A 104 -2.82 18.62 3.43
CA VAL A 104 -2.44 17.68 2.37
C VAL A 104 -2.64 18.41 1.03
N PRO A 105 -1.58 18.57 0.19
CA PRO A 105 -1.62 19.43 -1.00
C PRO A 105 -2.36 18.81 -2.20
N PHE A 106 -3.14 17.75 -2.00
CA PHE A 106 -3.91 17.04 -3.03
C PHE A 106 -5.16 16.39 -2.42
N ASP A 107 -6.12 16.07 -3.28
CA ASP A 107 -7.28 15.23 -2.97
C ASP A 107 -7.11 13.87 -3.66
N ILE A 108 -7.08 12.77 -2.87
CA ILE A 108 -6.81 11.42 -3.38
C ILE A 108 -7.86 10.97 -4.41
N ILE A 109 -9.11 11.42 -4.29
CA ILE A 109 -10.20 10.99 -5.16
C ILE A 109 -10.31 11.87 -6.42
N ARG A 110 -10.02 13.16 -6.28
CA ARG A 110 -10.15 14.14 -7.36
C ARG A 110 -8.92 14.21 -8.24
N ASP A 111 -7.72 14.18 -7.64
CA ASP A 111 -6.47 14.55 -8.31
C ASP A 111 -5.70 13.33 -8.87
N PHE A 112 -6.23 12.11 -8.68
CA PHE A 112 -5.62 10.88 -9.19
C PHE A 112 -6.61 10.02 -9.97
N THR A 113 -6.07 9.35 -10.99
CA THR A 113 -6.76 8.27 -11.71
C THR A 113 -6.27 6.93 -11.14
N PRO A 114 -7.14 6.11 -10.52
CA PRO A 114 -6.77 4.81 -9.99
C PRO A 114 -6.41 3.84 -11.13
N ILE A 115 -5.35 3.03 -10.94
CA ILE A 115 -4.97 1.96 -11.87
C ILE A 115 -5.16 0.61 -11.20
N THR A 116 -4.44 0.31 -10.12
CA THR A 116 -4.65 -0.89 -9.32
C THR A 116 -3.87 -0.84 -8.01
N ASN A 117 -4.34 -1.56 -6.98
CA ASN A 117 -3.45 -1.99 -5.92
C ASN A 117 -2.41 -2.96 -6.51
N ALA A 118 -1.18 -2.93 -6.03
CA ALA A 118 -0.14 -3.87 -6.46
C ALA A 118 0.00 -4.99 -5.43
N VAL A 119 0.28 -4.62 -4.18
CA VAL A 119 0.56 -5.56 -3.10
C VAL A 119 -0.07 -5.10 -1.78
N THR A 120 -0.30 -6.07 -0.93
CA THR A 120 -0.68 -5.86 0.48
C THR A 120 0.39 -6.47 1.37
N MET A 121 0.72 -5.79 2.47
CA MET A 121 1.67 -6.25 3.49
C MET A 121 0.99 -6.18 4.85
N PRO A 122 0.62 -7.32 5.44
CA PRO A 122 -0.01 -7.33 6.74
C PRO A 122 0.99 -7.02 7.86
N ASN A 123 0.47 -6.51 8.97
CA ASN A 123 1.17 -6.52 10.24
C ASN A 123 0.85 -7.83 10.99
N LEU A 124 1.65 -8.11 11.99
CA LEU A 124 1.45 -9.17 12.95
C LEU A 124 1.40 -8.54 14.36
N LEU A 125 0.34 -8.79 15.08
CA LEU A 125 0.30 -8.51 16.53
C LEU A 125 1.08 -9.60 17.24
N THR A 126 2.08 -9.21 18.01
CA THR A 126 2.92 -10.12 18.78
C THR A 126 3.00 -9.70 20.24
N SER A 127 3.30 -10.66 21.12
CA SER A 127 3.63 -10.42 22.52
C SER A 127 4.95 -11.05 22.91
N HIS A 128 5.58 -10.50 23.95
CA HIS A 128 6.63 -11.20 24.69
C HIS A 128 6.06 -12.47 25.35
N PRO A 129 6.79 -13.60 25.41
CA PRO A 129 6.31 -14.84 26.00
C PRO A 129 5.86 -14.76 27.46
N SER A 130 6.35 -13.77 28.22
CA SER A 130 5.91 -13.52 29.60
C SER A 130 4.47 -13.02 29.78
N VAL A 131 3.87 -12.52 28.69
CA VAL A 131 2.46 -12.08 28.72
C VAL A 131 1.58 -13.32 28.90
N PRO A 132 0.71 -13.37 29.95
CA PRO A 132 -0.12 -14.53 30.23
C PRO A 132 -1.36 -14.62 29.33
N ALA A 133 -1.12 -14.50 28.00
CA ALA A 133 -2.12 -14.62 26.95
C ALA A 133 -1.51 -15.38 25.77
N LYS A 134 -2.15 -16.47 25.35
CA LYS A 134 -1.67 -17.34 24.25
C LYS A 134 -2.30 -17.00 22.90
N ASN A 135 -3.36 -16.21 22.90
CA ASN A 135 -4.12 -15.79 21.73
C ASN A 135 -4.78 -14.43 21.96
N LEU A 136 -5.37 -13.86 20.91
CA LEU A 136 -6.01 -12.55 20.95
C LEU A 136 -7.16 -12.49 21.98
N LYS A 137 -7.97 -13.54 22.08
CA LYS A 137 -9.11 -13.58 23.04
C LYS A 137 -8.63 -13.49 24.47
N GLU A 138 -7.58 -14.24 24.82
CA GLU A 138 -6.96 -14.18 26.15
C GLU A 138 -6.28 -12.82 26.39
N LEU A 139 -5.63 -12.24 25.36
CA LEU A 139 -5.08 -10.89 25.49
C LEU A 139 -6.15 -9.85 25.78
N ILE A 140 -7.28 -9.91 25.07
CA ILE A 140 -8.40 -8.97 25.29
C ILE A 140 -8.94 -9.13 26.72
N ALA A 141 -9.15 -10.37 27.19
CA ALA A 141 -9.62 -10.63 28.54
C ALA A 141 -8.63 -10.12 29.61
N PHE A 142 -7.34 -10.39 29.41
CA PHE A 142 -6.28 -9.96 30.33
C PHE A 142 -6.16 -8.43 30.37
N ALA A 143 -6.19 -7.75 29.21
CA ALA A 143 -6.06 -6.30 29.12
C ALA A 143 -7.28 -5.55 29.71
N LYS A 144 -8.48 -6.11 29.58
CA LYS A 144 -9.71 -5.54 30.19
C LYS A 144 -9.64 -5.42 31.70
N THR A 145 -8.89 -6.31 32.39
CA THR A 145 -8.68 -6.22 33.82
C THR A 145 -7.63 -5.20 34.26
N ARG A 146 -6.94 -4.58 33.29
CA ARG A 146 -5.79 -3.66 33.50
C ARG A 146 -5.85 -2.45 32.57
N PRO A 147 -6.93 -1.65 32.58
CA PRO A 147 -7.08 -0.52 31.67
C PRO A 147 -5.93 0.48 31.85
N GLY A 148 -5.29 0.87 30.75
CA GLY A 148 -4.19 1.82 30.72
C GLY A 148 -2.84 1.33 31.28
N GLN A 149 -2.73 0.06 31.72
CA GLN A 149 -1.49 -0.46 32.30
C GLN A 149 -0.61 -1.21 31.28
N MET A 150 -1.21 -1.78 30.23
CA MET A 150 -0.46 -2.47 29.21
C MET A 150 0.12 -1.49 28.18
N GLN A 151 1.34 -1.76 27.77
CA GLN A 151 2.05 -0.98 26.75
C GLN A 151 2.11 -1.76 25.43
N TYR A 152 2.19 -1.03 24.31
CA TYR A 152 2.46 -1.60 22.99
C TYR A 152 3.43 -0.75 22.20
N ALA A 153 4.35 -1.40 21.51
CA ALA A 153 5.35 -0.78 20.64
C ALA A 153 4.88 -0.70 19.18
N THR A 154 5.26 0.37 18.50
CA THR A 154 5.08 0.55 17.05
C THR A 154 6.27 1.30 16.45
N SER A 155 6.32 1.41 15.13
CA SER A 155 7.37 2.15 14.41
C SER A 155 7.17 3.67 14.39
N GLY A 156 6.28 4.22 15.21
CA GLY A 156 6.07 5.66 15.37
C GLY A 156 4.61 6.07 15.33
N VAL A 157 4.36 7.32 15.74
CA VAL A 157 3.03 7.95 15.70
C VAL A 157 2.55 8.07 14.25
N GLY A 158 1.28 7.73 13.98
CA GLY A 158 0.70 7.80 12.63
C GLY A 158 1.16 6.70 11.66
N ALA A 159 2.17 5.89 12.02
CA ALA A 159 2.58 4.75 11.22
C ALA A 159 1.44 3.72 11.07
N ASN A 160 1.47 2.93 9.98
CA ASN A 160 0.46 1.89 9.77
C ASN A 160 0.36 0.91 10.96
N SER A 161 1.48 0.55 11.59
CA SER A 161 1.50 -0.28 12.81
C SER A 161 0.78 0.40 13.99
N HIS A 162 0.92 1.71 14.16
CA HIS A 162 0.19 2.46 15.18
C HIS A 162 -1.31 2.47 14.89
N LEU A 163 -1.71 2.85 13.68
CA LEU A 163 -3.12 2.92 13.30
C LEU A 163 -3.80 1.53 13.33
N SER A 164 -3.07 0.47 12.97
CA SER A 164 -3.55 -0.92 13.11
C SER A 164 -3.85 -1.25 14.57
N MET A 165 -2.98 -0.85 15.50
CA MET A 165 -3.23 -1.07 16.93
C MET A 165 -4.38 -0.21 17.42
N VAL A 166 -4.46 1.06 17.03
CA VAL A 166 -5.58 1.96 17.37
C VAL A 166 -6.92 1.40 16.90
N LEU A 167 -6.99 0.85 15.68
CA LEU A 167 -8.20 0.17 15.19
C LEU A 167 -8.58 -1.00 16.09
N LEU A 168 -7.61 -1.83 16.49
CA LEU A 168 -7.85 -2.95 17.42
C LEU A 168 -8.37 -2.46 18.77
N LEU A 169 -7.76 -1.44 19.35
CA LEU A 169 -8.19 -0.85 20.63
C LEU A 169 -9.61 -0.28 20.53
N ASN A 170 -9.93 0.42 19.46
CA ASN A 170 -11.27 0.98 19.23
C ASN A 170 -12.34 -0.13 19.12
N MET A 171 -12.04 -1.20 18.37
CA MET A 171 -12.99 -2.31 18.17
C MET A 171 -13.18 -3.16 19.43
N THR A 172 -12.18 -3.24 20.31
CA THR A 172 -12.23 -4.06 21.54
C THR A 172 -12.60 -3.27 22.80
N GLY A 173 -12.60 -1.93 22.71
CA GLY A 173 -12.78 -1.04 23.87
C GLY A 173 -11.62 -1.10 24.86
N LEU A 174 -10.42 -1.52 24.43
CA LEU A 174 -9.24 -1.59 25.28
C LEU A 174 -8.56 -0.24 25.42
N SER A 175 -7.97 0.00 26.60
CA SER A 175 -7.07 1.13 26.86
C SER A 175 -5.67 0.61 27.11
N MET A 176 -4.71 1.05 26.30
CA MET A 176 -3.29 0.69 26.38
C MET A 176 -2.41 1.90 26.11
N VAL A 177 -1.18 1.89 26.61
CA VAL A 177 -0.21 2.99 26.44
C VAL A 177 0.63 2.75 25.20
N HIS A 178 0.66 3.71 24.28
CA HIS A 178 1.49 3.66 23.09
C HIS A 178 2.95 4.03 23.43
N VAL A 179 3.89 3.21 23.00
CA VAL A 179 5.33 3.45 23.07
C VAL A 179 5.87 3.56 21.63
N PRO A 180 6.03 4.79 21.11
CA PRO A 180 6.52 4.99 19.75
C PRO A 180 8.04 4.82 19.66
N TYR A 181 8.50 4.08 18.65
CA TYR A 181 9.90 3.91 18.29
C TYR A 181 10.21 4.60 16.97
N ARG A 182 11.49 4.89 16.70
CA ARG A 182 11.94 5.48 15.43
C ARG A 182 11.96 4.47 14.27
N SER A 183 11.91 3.17 14.58
CA SER A 183 11.96 2.10 13.57
C SER A 183 11.39 0.79 14.13
N THR A 184 10.94 -0.10 13.25
CA THR A 184 10.51 -1.45 13.64
C THR A 184 11.63 -2.27 14.30
N PRO A 185 12.89 -2.28 13.83
CA PRO A 185 13.95 -3.03 14.51
C PRO A 185 14.18 -2.61 15.97
N SER A 186 14.17 -1.31 16.28
CA SER A 186 14.33 -0.85 17.67
C SER A 186 13.15 -1.27 18.57
N ALA A 187 11.92 -1.19 18.07
CA ALA A 187 10.75 -1.70 18.77
C ALA A 187 10.86 -3.21 19.03
N THR A 188 11.29 -3.98 18.01
CA THR A 188 11.45 -5.44 18.12
C THR A 188 12.45 -5.83 19.19
N THR A 189 13.58 -5.13 19.25
CA THR A 189 14.62 -5.39 20.29
C THR A 189 14.07 -5.26 21.70
N ASP A 190 13.34 -4.19 21.98
CA ASP A 190 12.79 -3.91 23.30
C ASP A 190 11.66 -4.88 23.68
N VAL A 191 10.85 -5.30 22.70
CA VAL A 191 9.80 -6.30 22.98
C VAL A 191 10.40 -7.69 23.22
N ILE A 192 11.45 -8.07 22.50
CA ILE A 192 12.18 -9.33 22.75
C ILE A 192 12.88 -9.32 24.13
N ALA A 193 13.37 -8.16 24.56
CA ALA A 193 13.95 -7.98 25.89
C ALA A 193 12.90 -7.95 27.02
N GLY A 194 11.61 -7.88 26.69
CA GLY A 194 10.51 -7.81 27.65
C GLY A 194 10.26 -6.42 28.24
N HIS A 195 10.91 -5.37 27.74
CA HIS A 195 10.70 -4.00 28.20
C HIS A 195 9.30 -3.48 27.83
N VAL A 196 8.78 -3.87 26.67
CA VAL A 196 7.40 -3.59 26.23
C VAL A 196 6.71 -4.91 25.91
N PRO A 197 5.51 -5.18 26.45
CA PRO A 197 4.89 -6.50 26.35
C PRO A 197 4.31 -6.86 24.98
N LEU A 198 3.93 -5.87 24.18
CA LEU A 198 3.25 -6.08 22.89
C LEU A 198 3.90 -5.27 21.77
N MET A 199 3.77 -5.77 20.53
CA MET A 199 4.18 -5.04 19.32
C MET A 199 3.20 -5.31 18.20
N MET A 200 2.90 -4.25 17.43
CA MET A 200 2.30 -4.32 16.10
C MET A 200 3.37 -3.96 15.08
N ALA A 201 3.75 -4.89 14.22
CA ALA A 201 4.80 -4.67 13.22
C ALA A 201 4.56 -5.48 11.95
N ASN A 202 5.27 -5.12 10.87
CA ASN A 202 5.22 -5.88 9.62
C ASN A 202 5.51 -7.37 9.87
N ILE A 203 4.73 -8.23 9.21
CA ILE A 203 4.78 -9.68 9.39
C ILE A 203 6.17 -10.25 9.11
N VAL A 204 6.89 -9.75 8.10
CA VAL A 204 8.22 -10.25 7.71
C VAL A 204 9.25 -10.05 8.81
N VAL A 205 9.20 -8.92 9.50
CA VAL A 205 10.07 -8.64 10.64
C VAL A 205 9.72 -9.52 11.84
N SER A 206 8.44 -9.81 12.03
CA SER A 206 7.93 -10.48 13.23
C SER A 206 8.04 -12.02 13.16
N VAL A 207 7.81 -12.63 11.98
CA VAL A 207 7.75 -14.09 11.80
C VAL A 207 9.04 -14.82 12.22
N PRO A 208 10.26 -14.36 11.89
CA PRO A 208 11.49 -15.01 12.34
C PRO A 208 11.59 -15.12 13.88
N HIS A 209 11.09 -14.09 14.58
CA HIS A 209 11.09 -14.06 16.05
C HIS A 209 9.99 -14.95 16.65
N VAL A 210 8.86 -15.10 15.97
CA VAL A 210 7.82 -16.05 16.35
C VAL A 210 8.30 -17.48 16.16
N ARG A 211 8.89 -17.81 15.00
CA ARG A 211 9.43 -19.14 14.72
C ARG A 211 10.56 -19.57 15.66
N SER A 212 11.35 -18.60 16.13
CA SER A 212 12.41 -18.85 17.13
C SER A 212 11.90 -18.85 18.58
N GLY A 213 10.60 -18.65 18.82
CA GLY A 213 9.99 -18.62 20.15
C GLY A 213 10.29 -17.36 20.99
N ARG A 214 11.00 -16.37 20.42
CA ARG A 214 11.29 -15.09 21.09
C ARG A 214 10.08 -14.20 21.23
N LEU A 215 9.11 -14.32 20.31
CA LEU A 215 7.82 -13.65 20.38
C LEU A 215 6.69 -14.67 20.18
N ARG A 216 5.51 -14.33 20.66
CA ARG A 216 4.27 -15.09 20.43
C ARG A 216 3.38 -14.33 19.45
N ALA A 217 2.89 -15.00 18.40
CA ALA A 217 1.92 -14.44 17.47
C ALA A 217 0.52 -14.40 18.11
N LEU A 218 -0.18 -13.28 17.91
CA LEU A 218 -1.53 -13.05 18.42
C LEU A 218 -2.55 -12.75 17.32
N GLY A 219 -2.13 -12.57 16.07
CA GLY A 219 -3.00 -12.43 14.93
C GLY A 219 -2.43 -11.57 13.80
N VAL A 220 -2.67 -12.01 12.57
CA VAL A 220 -2.32 -11.30 11.34
C VAL A 220 -3.39 -10.26 11.02
N THR A 221 -3.01 -9.08 10.58
CA THR A 221 -3.93 -7.94 10.43
C THR A 221 -4.67 -7.88 9.10
N SER A 222 -4.34 -8.73 8.13
CA SER A 222 -5.04 -8.83 6.85
C SER A 222 -6.38 -9.58 6.96
N ALA A 223 -7.27 -9.38 5.99
CA ALA A 223 -8.54 -10.09 5.89
C ALA A 223 -8.37 -11.61 5.70
N ARG A 224 -7.26 -12.04 5.09
CA ARG A 224 -6.89 -13.44 4.86
C ARG A 224 -5.54 -13.72 5.49
N ARG A 225 -5.25 -15.01 5.77
CA ARG A 225 -3.93 -15.44 6.24
C ARG A 225 -2.86 -15.08 5.23
N SER A 226 -1.69 -14.69 5.74
CA SER A 226 -0.55 -14.33 4.91
C SER A 226 0.16 -15.57 4.36
N ALA A 227 0.57 -15.51 3.10
CA ALA A 227 1.41 -16.55 2.51
C ALA A 227 2.80 -16.64 3.18
N ALA A 228 3.29 -15.56 3.80
CA ALA A 228 4.53 -15.57 4.57
C ALA A 228 4.46 -16.40 5.86
N ALA A 229 3.24 -16.62 6.40
CA ALA A 229 2.98 -17.40 7.60
C ALA A 229 1.55 -17.97 7.59
N PRO A 230 1.24 -18.93 6.70
CA PRO A 230 -0.11 -19.46 6.51
C PRO A 230 -0.65 -20.20 7.75
N GLU A 231 0.25 -20.62 8.65
CA GLU A 231 -0.07 -21.22 9.93
C GLU A 231 -0.67 -20.24 10.93
N LEU A 232 -0.43 -18.91 10.75
CA LEU A 232 -0.89 -17.91 11.71
C LEU A 232 -2.32 -17.44 11.36
N PRO A 233 -3.24 -17.44 12.33
CA PRO A 233 -4.60 -16.96 12.10
C PRO A 233 -4.65 -15.44 11.98
N THR A 234 -5.68 -14.94 11.30
CA THR A 234 -5.98 -13.51 11.24
C THR A 234 -6.64 -13.02 12.53
N VAL A 235 -6.58 -11.72 12.78
CA VAL A 235 -7.31 -11.07 13.90
C VAL A 235 -8.82 -11.33 13.78
N THR A 236 -9.35 -11.34 12.55
CA THR A 236 -10.76 -11.66 12.27
C THR A 236 -11.10 -13.10 12.65
N GLU A 237 -10.28 -14.09 12.26
CA GLU A 237 -10.45 -15.50 12.65
C GLU A 237 -10.38 -15.70 14.17
N MET A 238 -9.63 -14.85 14.87
CA MET A 238 -9.46 -14.91 16.32
C MET A 238 -10.57 -14.18 17.11
N GLY A 239 -11.68 -13.84 16.46
CA GLY A 239 -12.90 -13.35 17.12
C GLY A 239 -13.11 -11.84 17.07
N LEU A 240 -12.45 -11.12 16.15
CA LEU A 240 -12.68 -9.70 15.90
C LEU A 240 -13.14 -9.48 14.44
N PRO A 241 -14.37 -9.87 14.07
CA PRO A 241 -14.87 -9.79 12.72
C PRO A 241 -14.87 -8.34 12.21
N GLY A 242 -14.50 -8.17 10.92
CA GLY A 242 -14.40 -6.85 10.29
C GLY A 242 -13.10 -6.09 10.60
N TYR A 243 -12.19 -6.66 11.38
CA TYR A 243 -10.86 -6.08 11.55
C TYR A 243 -10.01 -6.33 10.29
N GLU A 244 -9.55 -5.26 9.68
CA GLU A 244 -8.57 -5.29 8.61
C GLU A 244 -7.71 -4.03 8.64
N ALA A 245 -6.39 -4.21 8.77
CA ALA A 245 -5.41 -3.13 8.82
C ALA A 245 -4.09 -3.59 8.21
N ALA A 246 -4.01 -3.57 6.89
CA ALA A 246 -2.79 -3.92 6.17
C ALA A 246 -2.19 -2.68 5.48
N GLN A 247 -0.89 -2.68 5.33
CA GLN A 247 -0.20 -1.74 4.45
C GLN A 247 -0.37 -2.22 3.00
N TRP A 248 -0.55 -1.29 2.08
CA TRP A 248 -0.64 -1.59 0.65
C TRP A 248 0.14 -0.57 -0.16
N TYR A 249 0.57 -0.98 -1.36
CA TYR A 249 1.21 -0.15 -2.36
C TYR A 249 0.47 -0.27 -3.68
N SER A 250 0.22 0.84 -4.34
CA SER A 250 -0.62 0.91 -5.54
C SER A 250 0.02 1.73 -6.64
N LEU A 251 -0.55 1.62 -7.85
CA LEU A 251 -0.23 2.46 -8.99
C LEU A 251 -1.42 3.36 -9.32
N VAL A 252 -1.13 4.64 -9.52
CA VAL A 252 -2.06 5.68 -9.94
C VAL A 252 -1.46 6.53 -11.06
N GLY A 253 -2.31 7.24 -11.80
CA GLY A 253 -1.91 8.35 -12.65
C GLY A 253 -2.45 9.68 -12.15
N PRO A 254 -2.07 10.82 -12.77
CA PRO A 254 -2.74 12.10 -12.54
C PRO A 254 -4.20 12.04 -12.99
N ALA A 255 -5.02 12.95 -12.48
CA ALA A 255 -6.43 13.05 -12.87
C ALA A 255 -6.56 13.26 -14.39
N GLY A 256 -7.59 12.65 -14.99
CA GLY A 256 -7.86 12.78 -16.40
C GLY A 256 -6.98 11.91 -17.31
N LEU A 257 -6.27 10.92 -16.78
CA LEU A 257 -5.52 9.95 -17.57
C LEU A 257 -6.46 9.22 -18.55
N PRO A 258 -6.15 9.15 -19.87
CA PRO A 258 -6.96 8.48 -20.88
C PRO A 258 -7.25 7.01 -20.52
N ARG A 259 -8.48 6.57 -20.76
CA ARG A 259 -8.96 5.24 -20.35
C ARG A 259 -8.17 4.09 -20.97
N ASP A 260 -7.77 4.20 -22.21
CA ASP A 260 -6.95 3.23 -22.93
C ASP A 260 -5.57 3.05 -22.28
N ILE A 261 -4.93 4.14 -21.85
CA ILE A 261 -3.67 4.12 -21.08
C ILE A 261 -3.87 3.46 -19.73
N VAL A 262 -4.94 3.81 -18.99
CA VAL A 262 -5.29 3.19 -17.72
C VAL A 262 -5.41 1.67 -17.89
N MET A 263 -6.19 1.22 -18.87
CA MET A 263 -6.43 -0.21 -19.08
C MET A 263 -5.18 -0.95 -19.54
N LYS A 264 -4.36 -0.35 -20.42
CA LYS A 264 -3.10 -0.96 -20.86
C LYS A 264 -2.13 -1.15 -19.68
N MET A 265 -2.00 -0.13 -18.83
CA MET A 265 -1.16 -0.20 -17.63
C MET A 265 -1.74 -1.17 -16.59
N HIS A 266 -3.05 -1.18 -16.38
CA HIS A 266 -3.72 -2.12 -15.49
C HIS A 266 -3.43 -3.57 -15.91
N VAL A 267 -3.62 -3.91 -17.20
CA VAL A 267 -3.32 -5.25 -17.72
C VAL A 267 -1.83 -5.60 -17.57
N ALA A 268 -0.92 -4.66 -17.82
CA ALA A 268 0.52 -4.88 -17.62
C ALA A 268 0.84 -5.17 -16.14
N MET A 269 0.23 -4.44 -15.21
CA MET A 269 0.35 -4.69 -13.76
C MET A 269 -0.17 -6.07 -13.38
N LEU A 270 -1.37 -6.47 -13.85
CA LEU A 270 -1.92 -7.80 -13.58
C LEU A 270 -0.99 -8.93 -14.07
N ARG A 271 -0.44 -8.79 -15.28
CA ARG A 271 0.51 -9.76 -15.84
C ARG A 271 1.81 -9.82 -15.03
N GLY A 272 2.38 -8.64 -14.70
CA GLY A 272 3.60 -8.56 -13.90
C GLY A 272 3.43 -9.18 -12.52
N LEU A 273 2.33 -8.90 -11.84
CA LEU A 273 2.00 -9.47 -10.52
C LEU A 273 1.66 -10.98 -10.59
N ALA A 274 1.21 -11.49 -11.73
CA ALA A 274 0.95 -12.91 -11.93
C ALA A 274 2.23 -13.73 -12.23
N ASP A 275 3.32 -13.09 -12.64
CA ASP A 275 4.59 -13.77 -12.96
C ASP A 275 5.14 -14.51 -11.71
N PRO A 276 5.50 -15.81 -11.84
CA PRO A 276 5.94 -16.61 -10.71
C PRO A 276 7.21 -16.07 -10.01
N ALA A 277 8.17 -15.54 -10.79
CA ALA A 277 9.40 -15.00 -10.23
C ALA A 277 9.15 -13.70 -9.48
N VAL A 278 8.26 -12.84 -9.99
CA VAL A 278 7.80 -11.62 -9.31
C VAL A 278 7.05 -11.98 -8.03
N LYS A 279 6.09 -12.92 -8.08
CA LYS A 279 5.36 -13.38 -6.89
C LYS A 279 6.29 -13.89 -5.81
N LYS A 280 7.23 -14.79 -6.21
CA LYS A 280 8.20 -15.32 -5.26
C LYS A 280 9.01 -14.21 -4.61
N ARG A 281 9.57 -13.29 -5.40
CA ARG A 281 10.40 -12.20 -4.87
C ARG A 281 9.61 -11.27 -3.95
N LEU A 282 8.37 -10.92 -4.31
CA LEU A 282 7.49 -10.11 -3.46
C LEU A 282 7.16 -10.85 -2.15
N SER A 283 6.85 -12.14 -2.22
CA SER A 283 6.56 -12.95 -1.02
C SER A 283 7.77 -13.07 -0.09
N ASP A 284 8.99 -13.20 -0.62
CA ASP A 284 10.22 -13.21 0.17
C ASP A 284 10.39 -11.88 0.96
N ASP A 285 9.91 -10.77 0.40
CA ASP A 285 9.85 -9.44 1.03
C ASP A 285 8.55 -9.22 1.82
N GLY A 286 7.67 -10.23 1.96
CA GLY A 286 6.38 -10.22 2.67
C GLY A 286 5.30 -9.38 2.06
N ALA A 287 5.45 -9.04 0.80
CA ALA A 287 4.46 -8.36 0.00
C ALA A 287 3.64 -9.39 -0.80
N GLU A 288 2.34 -9.40 -0.61
CA GLU A 288 1.43 -10.30 -1.31
C GLU A 288 0.77 -9.55 -2.48
N PRO A 289 0.89 -10.05 -3.72
CA PRO A 289 0.16 -9.51 -4.85
C PRO A 289 -1.35 -9.54 -4.60
N THR A 290 -1.98 -8.36 -4.61
CA THR A 290 -3.42 -8.19 -4.37
C THR A 290 -4.02 -7.17 -5.33
N PRO A 291 -3.85 -7.36 -6.67
CA PRO A 291 -4.42 -6.43 -7.62
C PRO A 291 -5.94 -6.44 -7.57
N ASN A 292 -6.55 -5.29 -7.79
CA ASN A 292 -7.98 -5.20 -8.03
C ASN A 292 -8.31 -5.73 -9.43
N ALA A 293 -9.48 -6.31 -9.61
CA ALA A 293 -9.92 -6.81 -10.91
C ALA A 293 -10.14 -5.68 -11.92
N THR A 294 -10.53 -4.50 -11.45
CA THR A 294 -10.72 -3.29 -12.26
C THR A 294 -10.16 -2.04 -11.58
N PRO A 295 -9.82 -0.98 -12.34
CA PRO A 295 -9.45 0.32 -11.77
C PRO A 295 -10.55 0.94 -10.89
N GLU A 296 -11.82 0.68 -11.21
CA GLU A 296 -12.98 1.17 -10.45
C GLU A 296 -13.05 0.53 -9.06
N GLU A 297 -12.76 -0.76 -8.95
CA GLU A 297 -12.66 -1.44 -7.64
C GLU A 297 -11.55 -0.83 -6.79
N PHE A 298 -10.41 -0.48 -7.39
CA PHE A 298 -9.35 0.21 -6.67
C PHE A 298 -9.78 1.62 -6.23
N GLY A 299 -10.50 2.36 -7.08
CA GLY A 299 -11.11 3.64 -6.71
C GLY A 299 -12.10 3.52 -5.55
N ALA A 300 -12.90 2.45 -5.51
CA ALA A 300 -13.80 2.16 -4.40
C ALA A 300 -13.02 1.82 -3.10
N MET A 301 -11.94 1.05 -3.22
CA MET A 301 -11.03 0.74 -2.11
C MET A 301 -10.44 2.03 -1.51
N LEU A 302 -9.94 2.96 -2.32
CA LEU A 302 -9.40 4.25 -1.83
C LEU A 302 -10.43 5.04 -1.02
N LYS A 303 -11.68 5.12 -1.51
CA LYS A 303 -12.78 5.79 -0.78
C LYS A 303 -13.05 5.12 0.58
N SER A 304 -13.10 3.78 0.58
CA SER A 304 -13.31 3.00 1.81
C SER A 304 -12.19 3.19 2.82
N GLU A 305 -10.94 3.18 2.36
CA GLU A 305 -9.76 3.41 3.22
C GLU A 305 -9.76 4.81 3.85
N ILE A 306 -10.05 5.86 3.07
CA ILE A 306 -10.17 7.23 3.60
C ILE A 306 -11.25 7.30 4.68
N ALA A 307 -12.44 6.73 4.42
CA ALA A 307 -13.55 6.73 5.37
C ALA A 307 -13.20 5.94 6.65
N LYS A 308 -12.57 4.77 6.51
CA LYS A 308 -12.12 3.92 7.62
C LYS A 308 -11.12 4.66 8.51
N TRP A 309 -10.04 5.18 7.94
CA TRP A 309 -8.99 5.84 8.71
C TRP A 309 -9.46 7.18 9.29
N GLY A 310 -10.31 7.93 8.59
CA GLY A 310 -10.95 9.12 9.13
C GLY A 310 -11.75 8.83 10.39
N LYS A 311 -12.53 7.74 10.41
CA LYS A 311 -13.26 7.30 11.61
C LYS A 311 -12.31 6.87 12.74
N VAL A 312 -11.28 6.08 12.43
CA VAL A 312 -10.28 5.58 13.41
C VAL A 312 -9.56 6.74 14.09
N VAL A 313 -9.01 7.67 13.31
CA VAL A 313 -8.27 8.84 13.80
C VAL A 313 -9.17 9.73 14.68
N LYS A 314 -10.40 10.01 14.22
CA LYS A 314 -11.36 10.82 14.98
C LYS A 314 -11.73 10.17 16.31
N THR A 315 -12.02 8.87 16.32
CA THR A 315 -12.40 8.13 17.55
C THR A 315 -11.25 8.05 18.55
N ALA A 316 -10.01 7.92 18.07
CA ALA A 316 -8.82 7.85 18.91
C ALA A 316 -8.31 9.21 19.40
N GLY A 317 -8.88 10.32 18.91
CA GLY A 317 -8.42 11.66 19.26
C GLY A 317 -7.00 11.98 18.79
N ILE A 318 -6.50 11.24 17.76
CA ILE A 318 -5.18 11.49 17.19
C ILE A 318 -5.24 12.85 16.48
N LYS A 319 -4.36 13.76 16.90
CA LYS A 319 -4.19 15.07 16.27
C LYS A 319 -2.81 15.14 15.63
N GLU A 320 -2.71 15.91 14.56
CA GLU A 320 -1.45 16.34 14.02
C GLU A 320 -0.69 17.16 15.07
N GLU A 321 0.58 16.80 15.30
CA GLU A 321 1.52 17.61 16.07
C GLU A 321 2.05 18.80 15.25
#